data_886d99e12e7b4bd2511eba5a94b426ac
#
_entry.id   886d99e12e7b4bd2511eba5a94b426ac
#
_cell.length_a   1.000
_cell.length_b   1.000
_cell.length_c   1.000
_cell.angle_alpha   90.00
_cell.angle_beta   90.00
_cell.angle_gamma   90.00
#
_symmetry.space_group_name_H-M   'P 1'
#
loop_
_entity.id
_entity.type
_entity.pdbx_description
1 polymer ?
#
loop_
_entity_poly.entity_id
_entity_poly.type
_entity_poly.pdbx_seq_one_letter_code
_entity_poly.pdbx_strand_id
1 'polypeptide(L)'
;MINLKDKVVLITGAGKGAGRALAEALAECGAFIAANDISPNNVEEIVAEINTRGYKAKAYIEDIAKKVGVQALIKNVEDDFGGIDILINHAAVEPHTPLLSMDEWDWHRTLDVNLTGAFLMIQSVGRMMREQGHGAILNIVAGTSEGLRKDARAYLSSKAGLAELSRQADEELSPHGIRVYAIENSVDIVKDVISTLEVG
;
A
#
# COMPACT_ATOMS: atom_id res chain seq x y z
N MET A 1 11.38 -11.88 15.06
CA MET A 1 11.08 -11.63 13.62
C MET A 1 9.74 -12.28 13.33
N ILE A 2 8.78 -11.53 12.88
CA ILE A 2 7.42 -12.02 12.57
C ILE A 2 7.48 -13.19 11.59
N ASN A 3 6.59 -14.15 11.74
CA ASN A 3 6.44 -15.27 10.79
C ASN A 3 5.20 -15.02 9.91
N LEU A 4 5.41 -14.67 8.65
CA LEU A 4 4.37 -14.47 7.65
C LEU A 4 4.28 -15.63 6.65
N LYS A 5 4.72 -16.82 7.07
CA LYS A 5 4.68 -18.01 6.22
C LYS A 5 3.27 -18.22 5.66
N ASP A 6 3.19 -18.40 4.35
CA ASP A 6 1.98 -18.63 3.57
C ASP A 6 0.96 -17.45 3.61
N LYS A 7 1.33 -16.28 4.13
CA LYS A 7 0.51 -15.07 4.09
C LYS A 7 0.70 -14.32 2.77
N VAL A 8 -0.38 -13.87 2.17
CA VAL A 8 -0.38 -13.06 0.95
C VAL A 8 -0.36 -11.59 1.30
N VAL A 9 0.70 -10.90 0.89
CA VAL A 9 0.88 -9.47 1.09
C VAL A 9 0.81 -8.73 -0.24
N LEU A 10 -0.22 -7.93 -0.44
CA LEU A 10 -0.34 -7.03 -1.59
C LEU A 10 0.23 -5.66 -1.24
N ILE A 11 1.21 -5.21 -2.03
CA ILE A 11 1.88 -3.91 -1.84
C ILE A 11 1.69 -3.07 -3.09
N THR A 12 1.08 -1.88 -2.96
CA THR A 12 0.99 -0.92 -4.06
C THR A 12 2.21 0.00 -4.08
N GLY A 13 2.74 0.32 -5.26
CA GLY A 13 3.98 1.09 -5.40
C GLY A 13 5.23 0.32 -4.94
N ALA A 14 5.24 -1.00 -5.16
CA ALA A 14 6.31 -1.90 -4.72
C ALA A 14 7.60 -1.81 -5.56
N GLY A 15 7.57 -1.14 -6.70
CA GLY A 15 8.70 -1.16 -7.66
C GLY A 15 9.93 -0.38 -7.22
N LYS A 16 9.84 0.54 -6.26
CA LYS A 16 10.97 1.40 -5.86
C LYS A 16 10.88 1.90 -4.43
N GLY A 17 12.00 2.42 -3.92
CA GLY A 17 12.07 3.11 -2.61
C GLY A 17 11.57 2.24 -1.47
N ALA A 18 10.78 2.83 -0.58
CA ALA A 18 10.25 2.15 0.61
C ALA A 18 9.35 0.97 0.26
N GLY A 19 8.55 1.05 -0.82
CA GLY A 19 7.70 -0.06 -1.28
C GLY A 19 8.52 -1.29 -1.67
N ARG A 20 9.65 -1.09 -2.37
CA ARG A 20 10.61 -2.16 -2.68
C ARG A 20 11.20 -2.77 -1.41
N ALA A 21 11.68 -1.94 -0.49
CA ALA A 21 12.25 -2.40 0.76
C ALA A 21 11.24 -3.20 1.61
N LEU A 22 9.96 -2.78 1.64
CA LEU A 22 8.87 -3.52 2.28
C LEU A 22 8.66 -4.89 1.61
N ALA A 23 8.63 -4.95 0.28
CA ALA A 23 8.46 -6.20 -0.46
C ALA A 23 9.57 -7.21 -0.13
N GLU A 24 10.84 -6.76 -0.13
CA GLU A 24 12.00 -7.59 0.22
C GLU A 24 11.90 -8.11 1.67
N ALA A 25 11.68 -7.21 2.63
CA ALA A 25 11.67 -7.56 4.04
C ALA A 25 10.51 -8.51 4.41
N LEU A 26 9.32 -8.30 3.84
CA LEU A 26 8.18 -9.17 4.11
C LEU A 26 8.30 -10.54 3.41
N ALA A 27 8.96 -10.60 2.24
CA ALA A 27 9.36 -11.86 1.62
C ALA A 27 10.31 -12.66 2.51
N GLU A 28 11.31 -11.99 3.13
CA GLU A 28 12.22 -12.62 4.11
C GLU A 28 11.50 -13.14 5.36
N CYS A 29 10.37 -12.53 5.72
CA CYS A 29 9.50 -13.04 6.78
C CYS A 29 8.62 -14.24 6.34
N GLY A 30 8.72 -14.67 5.08
CA GLY A 30 8.03 -15.85 4.53
C GLY A 30 6.73 -15.57 3.78
N ALA A 31 6.38 -14.31 3.56
CA ALA A 31 5.18 -13.93 2.83
C ALA A 31 5.26 -14.22 1.33
N PHE A 32 4.10 -14.44 0.70
CA PHE A 32 3.93 -14.35 -0.74
C PHE A 32 3.66 -12.90 -1.12
N ILE A 33 4.53 -12.31 -1.93
CA ILE A 33 4.45 -10.90 -2.28
C ILE A 33 3.69 -10.72 -3.61
N ALA A 34 2.53 -10.08 -3.53
CA ALA A 34 1.84 -9.53 -4.69
C ALA A 34 2.32 -8.08 -4.87
N ALA A 35 3.31 -7.88 -5.72
CA ALA A 35 3.92 -6.57 -5.94
C ALA A 35 3.18 -5.83 -7.05
N ASN A 36 2.56 -4.68 -6.73
CA ASN A 36 1.93 -3.81 -7.72
C ASN A 36 2.72 -2.53 -7.93
N ASP A 37 2.89 -2.14 -9.17
CA ASP A 37 3.36 -0.81 -9.59
C ASP A 37 2.79 -0.46 -10.97
N ILE A 38 2.76 0.82 -11.31
CA ILE A 38 2.41 1.29 -12.66
C ILE A 38 3.60 1.13 -13.63
N SER A 39 4.82 1.03 -13.12
CA SER A 39 6.05 0.83 -13.90
C SER A 39 6.37 -0.66 -14.03
N PRO A 40 6.22 -1.26 -15.23
CA PRO A 40 6.51 -2.67 -15.43
C PRO A 40 7.96 -3.01 -15.10
N ASN A 41 8.92 -2.22 -15.57
CA ASN A 41 10.33 -2.50 -15.36
C ASN A 41 10.71 -2.57 -13.88
N ASN A 42 10.21 -1.62 -13.08
CA ASN A 42 10.55 -1.56 -11.66
C ASN A 42 9.96 -2.75 -10.87
N VAL A 43 8.71 -3.11 -11.15
CA VAL A 43 8.05 -4.19 -10.40
C VAL A 43 8.53 -5.57 -10.83
N GLU A 44 8.85 -5.76 -12.11
CA GLU A 44 9.40 -7.02 -12.62
C GLU A 44 10.81 -7.26 -12.09
N GLU A 45 11.65 -6.20 -11.99
CA GLU A 45 13.00 -6.28 -11.43
C GLU A 45 12.98 -6.77 -9.97
N ILE A 46 12.19 -6.11 -9.10
CA ILE A 46 12.13 -6.51 -7.68
C ILE A 46 11.55 -7.92 -7.50
N VAL A 47 10.56 -8.31 -8.29
CA VAL A 47 10.00 -9.66 -8.25
C VAL A 47 11.03 -10.70 -8.67
N ALA A 48 11.82 -10.43 -9.72
CA ALA A 48 12.90 -11.31 -10.14
C ALA A 48 13.96 -11.49 -9.06
N GLU A 49 14.34 -10.40 -8.37
CA GLU A 49 15.32 -10.46 -7.26
C GLU A 49 14.79 -11.26 -6.08
N ILE A 50 13.55 -11.02 -5.64
CA ILE A 50 12.93 -11.78 -4.55
C ILE A 50 12.90 -13.29 -4.89
N ASN A 51 12.46 -13.64 -6.11
CA ASN A 51 12.38 -15.02 -6.54
C ASN A 51 13.77 -15.68 -6.67
N THR A 52 14.79 -14.95 -7.13
CA THR A 52 16.18 -15.45 -7.22
C THR A 52 16.76 -15.79 -5.84
N ARG A 53 16.32 -15.08 -4.78
CA ARG A 53 16.69 -15.36 -3.38
C ARG A 53 15.91 -16.53 -2.77
N GLY A 54 15.03 -17.19 -3.53
CA GLY A 54 14.25 -18.34 -3.09
C GLY A 54 12.93 -18.02 -2.39
N TYR A 55 12.53 -16.76 -2.34
CA TYR A 55 11.23 -16.31 -1.85
C TYR A 55 10.18 -16.30 -2.97
N LYS A 56 8.93 -15.96 -2.68
CA LYS A 56 7.83 -15.99 -3.65
C LYS A 56 7.25 -14.60 -3.86
N ALA A 57 7.32 -14.11 -5.09
CA ALA A 57 6.71 -12.84 -5.49
C ALA A 57 6.13 -12.94 -6.90
N LYS A 58 5.08 -12.15 -7.17
CA LYS A 58 4.49 -11.96 -8.50
C LYS A 58 4.21 -10.49 -8.76
N ALA A 59 4.49 -10.04 -10.00
CA ALA A 59 4.29 -8.67 -10.43
C ALA A 59 2.88 -8.45 -10.99
N TYR A 60 2.28 -7.31 -10.67
CA TYR A 60 1.00 -6.83 -11.18
C TYR A 60 1.15 -5.38 -11.63
N ILE A 61 0.88 -5.14 -12.92
CA ILE A 61 1.07 -3.83 -13.55
C ILE A 61 -0.29 -3.19 -13.74
N GLU A 62 -0.76 -2.46 -12.70
CA GLU A 62 -2.09 -1.85 -12.69
C GLU A 62 -2.06 -0.43 -12.10
N ASP A 63 -2.89 0.46 -12.65
CA ASP A 63 -3.08 1.82 -12.14
C ASP A 63 -4.18 1.84 -11.08
N ILE A 64 -3.81 1.94 -9.81
CA ILE A 64 -4.74 1.98 -8.68
C ILE A 64 -5.60 3.26 -8.62
N ALA A 65 -5.22 4.33 -9.33
CA ALA A 65 -6.06 5.52 -9.46
C ALA A 65 -7.34 5.25 -10.27
N LYS A 66 -7.45 4.08 -10.89
CA LYS A 66 -8.59 3.69 -11.72
C LYS A 66 -9.30 2.48 -11.11
N LYS A 67 -10.62 2.59 -10.95
CA LYS A 67 -11.44 1.49 -10.40
C LYS A 67 -11.25 0.18 -11.18
N VAL A 68 -11.15 0.25 -12.51
CA VAL A 68 -10.96 -0.94 -13.35
C VAL A 68 -9.60 -1.60 -13.08
N GLY A 69 -8.53 -0.80 -12.87
CA GLY A 69 -7.19 -1.31 -12.52
C GLY A 69 -7.20 -1.99 -11.15
N VAL A 70 -7.87 -1.37 -10.15
CA VAL A 70 -8.04 -1.98 -8.82
C VAL A 70 -8.78 -3.32 -8.90
N GLN A 71 -9.88 -3.38 -9.66
CA GLN A 71 -10.65 -4.62 -9.82
C GLN A 71 -9.84 -5.72 -10.50
N ALA A 72 -9.08 -5.38 -11.56
CA ALA A 72 -8.19 -6.32 -12.25
C ALA A 72 -7.07 -6.82 -11.32
N LEU A 73 -6.42 -5.91 -10.59
CA LEU A 73 -5.38 -6.25 -9.64
C LEU A 73 -5.86 -7.26 -8.60
N ILE A 74 -6.96 -6.96 -7.92
CA ILE A 74 -7.49 -7.81 -6.85
C ILE A 74 -7.93 -9.17 -7.39
N LYS A 75 -8.64 -9.19 -8.54
CA LYS A 75 -9.05 -10.43 -9.17
C LYS A 75 -7.86 -11.32 -9.54
N ASN A 76 -6.82 -10.74 -10.13
CA ASN A 76 -5.62 -11.47 -10.50
C ASN A 76 -4.87 -12.02 -9.27
N VAL A 77 -4.79 -11.25 -8.18
CA VAL A 77 -4.16 -11.72 -6.92
C VAL A 77 -4.99 -12.85 -6.30
N GLU A 78 -6.32 -12.73 -6.28
CA GLU A 78 -7.22 -13.77 -5.80
C GLU A 78 -7.07 -15.08 -6.61
N ASP A 79 -7.01 -14.98 -7.95
CA ASP A 79 -6.84 -16.13 -8.83
C ASP A 79 -5.49 -16.83 -8.64
N ASP A 80 -4.44 -16.06 -8.32
CA ASP A 80 -3.09 -16.60 -8.15
C ASP A 80 -2.81 -17.16 -6.77
N PHE A 81 -3.35 -16.54 -5.71
CA PHE A 81 -3.02 -16.83 -4.32
C PHE A 81 -4.22 -17.19 -3.43
N GLY A 82 -5.44 -17.08 -3.95
CA GLY A 82 -6.66 -17.44 -3.23
C GLY A 82 -7.21 -16.38 -2.27
N GLY A 83 -6.48 -15.28 -2.05
CA GLY A 83 -6.92 -14.19 -1.18
C GLY A 83 -5.80 -13.21 -0.85
N ILE A 84 -6.09 -12.26 0.03
CA ILE A 84 -5.13 -11.24 0.51
C ILE A 84 -5.23 -11.17 2.03
N ASP A 85 -4.14 -11.48 2.74
CA ASP A 85 -4.08 -11.38 4.20
C ASP A 85 -3.69 -9.97 4.66
N ILE A 86 -2.78 -9.33 3.91
CA ILE A 86 -2.26 -8.00 4.25
C ILE A 86 -2.25 -7.13 3.00
N LEU A 87 -2.82 -5.93 3.12
CA LEU A 87 -2.75 -4.87 2.11
C LEU A 87 -1.86 -3.74 2.63
N ILE A 88 -0.87 -3.32 1.83
CA ILE A 88 -0.06 -2.13 2.09
C ILE A 88 -0.28 -1.11 0.98
N ASN A 89 -1.03 -0.04 1.29
CA ASN A 89 -1.22 1.10 0.42
C ASN A 89 -0.03 2.05 0.56
N HIS A 90 0.99 1.84 -0.29
CA HIS A 90 2.21 2.66 -0.32
C HIS A 90 2.29 3.56 -1.56
N ALA A 91 1.69 3.19 -2.68
CA ALA A 91 1.75 3.98 -3.92
C ALA A 91 1.38 5.44 -3.67
N ALA A 92 2.22 6.35 -4.14
CA ALA A 92 1.98 7.78 -4.03
C ALA A 92 2.69 8.57 -5.13
N VAL A 93 2.16 9.75 -5.41
CA VAL A 93 2.81 10.81 -6.18
C VAL A 93 2.94 12.06 -5.32
N GLU A 94 4.06 12.77 -5.46
CA GLU A 94 4.41 13.94 -4.65
C GLU A 94 4.96 15.05 -5.55
N PRO A 95 4.09 15.81 -6.25
CA PRO A 95 4.53 16.99 -6.97
C PRO A 95 4.94 18.10 -5.99
N HIS A 96 6.05 18.77 -6.30
CA HIS A 96 6.56 19.89 -5.52
C HIS A 96 6.22 21.20 -6.22
N THR A 97 4.99 21.68 -6.04
CA THR A 97 4.47 22.87 -6.70
C THR A 97 3.93 23.86 -5.65
N PRO A 98 4.33 25.16 -5.69
CA PRO A 98 3.77 26.19 -4.81
C PRO A 98 2.25 26.30 -4.98
N LEU A 99 1.53 26.58 -3.88
CA LEU A 99 0.06 26.62 -3.86
C LEU A 99 -0.56 27.49 -4.97
N LEU A 100 0.00 28.69 -5.18
CA LEU A 100 -0.56 29.65 -6.11
C LEU A 100 -0.25 29.35 -7.59
N SER A 101 0.66 28.41 -7.86
CA SER A 101 1.05 27.98 -9.20
C SER A 101 0.74 26.52 -9.48
N MET A 102 0.11 25.83 -8.53
CA MET A 102 -0.30 24.44 -8.71
C MET A 102 -1.46 24.38 -9.71
N ASP A 103 -1.34 23.56 -10.73
CA ASP A 103 -2.43 23.33 -11.66
C ASP A 103 -3.42 22.26 -11.13
N GLU A 104 -4.62 22.25 -11.70
CA GLU A 104 -5.66 21.30 -11.31
C GLU A 104 -5.27 19.85 -11.62
N TRP A 105 -4.44 19.61 -12.63
CA TRP A 105 -4.01 18.26 -13.01
C TRP A 105 -3.12 17.66 -11.92
N ASP A 106 -2.12 18.38 -11.43
CA ASP A 106 -1.24 17.95 -10.33
C ASP A 106 -2.04 17.69 -9.06
N TRP A 107 -3.01 18.57 -8.75
CA TRP A 107 -3.90 18.41 -7.61
C TRP A 107 -4.74 17.13 -7.72
N HIS A 108 -5.50 16.97 -8.81
CA HIS A 108 -6.37 15.81 -9.01
C HIS A 108 -5.56 14.53 -9.10
N ARG A 109 -4.45 14.51 -9.86
CA ARG A 109 -3.58 13.33 -9.97
C ARG A 109 -3.07 12.87 -8.60
N THR A 110 -2.72 13.82 -7.73
CA THR A 110 -2.26 13.51 -6.38
C THR A 110 -3.36 12.89 -5.53
N LEU A 111 -4.56 13.47 -5.54
CA LEU A 111 -5.70 12.91 -4.81
C LEU A 111 -6.13 11.56 -5.38
N ASP A 112 -6.14 11.39 -6.69
CA ASP A 112 -6.55 10.17 -7.36
C ASP A 112 -5.64 8.99 -6.99
N VAL A 113 -4.33 9.20 -6.95
CA VAL A 113 -3.41 8.12 -6.56
C VAL A 113 -3.39 7.92 -5.05
N ASN A 114 -3.14 9.01 -4.29
CA ASN A 114 -2.77 8.89 -2.88
C ASN A 114 -3.97 8.65 -1.94
N LEU A 115 -5.16 9.11 -2.34
CA LEU A 115 -6.37 9.03 -1.51
C LEU A 115 -7.46 8.18 -2.17
N THR A 116 -7.90 8.52 -3.38
CA THR A 116 -8.97 7.79 -4.06
C THR A 116 -8.55 6.35 -4.37
N GLY A 117 -7.31 6.15 -4.85
CA GLY A 117 -6.76 4.82 -5.09
C GLY A 117 -6.69 3.96 -3.84
N ALA A 118 -6.17 4.53 -2.74
CA ALA A 118 -6.14 3.84 -1.45
C ALA A 118 -7.57 3.52 -0.95
N PHE A 119 -8.54 4.43 -1.09
CA PHE A 119 -9.94 4.17 -0.78
C PHE A 119 -10.50 2.98 -1.59
N LEU A 120 -10.27 2.95 -2.90
CA LEU A 120 -10.72 1.86 -3.76
C LEU A 120 -10.11 0.51 -3.37
N MET A 121 -8.82 0.51 -2.98
CA MET A 121 -8.13 -0.67 -2.47
C MET A 121 -8.70 -1.12 -1.14
N ILE A 122 -8.87 -0.21 -0.15
CA ILE A 122 -9.49 -0.51 1.14
C ILE A 122 -10.89 -1.09 0.96
N GLN A 123 -11.71 -0.46 0.12
CA GLN A 123 -13.09 -0.93 -0.12
C GLN A 123 -13.13 -2.33 -0.74
N SER A 124 -12.30 -2.57 -1.74
CA SER A 124 -12.37 -3.83 -2.51
C SER A 124 -11.71 -4.98 -1.75
N VAL A 125 -10.52 -4.77 -1.17
CA VAL A 125 -9.83 -5.77 -0.35
C VAL A 125 -10.56 -5.98 0.98
N GLY A 126 -11.11 -4.93 1.59
CA GLY A 126 -11.90 -5.05 2.82
C GLY A 126 -13.15 -5.93 2.64
N ARG A 127 -13.79 -5.90 1.47
CA ARG A 127 -14.90 -6.84 1.17
C ARG A 127 -14.41 -8.29 1.13
N MET A 128 -13.29 -8.56 0.47
CA MET A 128 -12.67 -9.89 0.43
C MET A 128 -12.27 -10.35 1.84
N MET A 129 -11.57 -9.51 2.60
CA MET A 129 -11.15 -9.82 3.97
C MET A 129 -12.34 -10.08 4.91
N ARG A 130 -13.46 -9.37 4.70
CA ARG A 130 -14.70 -9.62 5.47
C ARG A 130 -15.27 -11.03 5.20
N GLU A 131 -15.19 -11.51 3.98
CA GLU A 131 -15.59 -12.87 3.62
C GLU A 131 -14.62 -13.90 4.19
N GLN A 132 -13.32 -13.56 4.27
CA GLN A 132 -12.28 -14.37 4.91
C GLN A 132 -12.40 -14.38 6.45
N GLY A 133 -13.02 -13.35 7.05
CA GLY A 133 -13.13 -13.17 8.50
C GLY A 133 -11.85 -12.65 9.18
N HIS A 134 -10.84 -12.23 8.42
CA HIS A 134 -9.58 -11.67 8.93
C HIS A 134 -8.85 -10.82 7.88
N GLY A 135 -7.97 -9.95 8.32
CA GLY A 135 -7.08 -9.19 7.46
C GLY A 135 -6.42 -7.99 8.16
N ALA A 136 -5.38 -7.46 7.54
CA ALA A 136 -4.74 -6.23 7.97
C ALA A 136 -4.52 -5.29 6.79
N ILE A 137 -4.84 -4.02 6.96
CA ILE A 137 -4.66 -2.97 5.96
C ILE A 137 -3.76 -1.90 6.55
N LEU A 138 -2.62 -1.64 5.92
CA LEU A 138 -1.66 -0.62 6.34
C LEU A 138 -1.60 0.48 5.29
N ASN A 139 -1.96 1.69 5.69
CA ASN A 139 -1.94 2.87 4.81
C ASN A 139 -0.72 3.72 5.17
N ILE A 140 0.20 3.92 4.22
CA ILE A 140 1.39 4.74 4.45
C ILE A 140 1.01 6.21 4.29
N VAL A 141 1.09 6.94 5.39
CA VAL A 141 0.76 8.37 5.49
C VAL A 141 2.03 9.23 5.63
N ALA A 142 1.88 10.56 5.59
CA ALA A 142 3.01 11.46 5.80
C ALA A 142 3.43 11.45 7.28
N GLY A 143 4.73 11.37 7.53
CA GLY A 143 5.28 11.48 8.88
C GLY A 143 5.19 12.90 9.42
N THR A 144 4.87 13.03 10.70
CA THR A 144 4.85 14.31 11.41
C THR A 144 6.27 14.88 11.61
N SER A 145 7.28 14.00 11.64
CA SER A 145 8.70 14.34 11.80
C SER A 145 9.35 14.92 10.54
N GLU A 146 8.71 14.80 9.38
CA GLU A 146 9.27 15.25 8.11
C GLU A 146 9.28 16.79 7.94
N GLY A 147 8.74 17.52 8.91
CA GLY A 147 8.63 18.97 8.87
C GLY A 147 7.68 19.46 7.78
N LEU A 148 7.69 20.78 7.55
CA LEU A 148 6.96 21.35 6.42
C LEU A 148 7.73 21.02 5.13
N ARG A 149 7.38 19.91 4.46
CA ARG A 149 7.88 19.63 3.11
C ARG A 149 7.53 20.79 2.21
N LYS A 150 8.56 21.46 1.72
CA LYS A 150 8.37 22.64 0.89
C LYS A 150 7.60 22.24 -0.37
N ASP A 151 6.53 22.98 -0.64
CA ASP A 151 5.70 22.85 -1.85
C ASP A 151 5.00 21.48 -2.07
N ALA A 152 4.88 20.63 -1.05
CA ALA A 152 4.22 19.31 -1.11
C ALA A 152 2.73 19.34 -0.67
N ARG A 153 2.00 20.41 -0.97
CA ARG A 153 0.67 20.68 -0.39
C ARG A 153 -0.39 19.66 -0.79
N ALA A 154 -0.46 19.29 -2.07
CA ALA A 154 -1.40 18.27 -2.53
C ALA A 154 -1.10 16.91 -1.87
N TYR A 155 0.19 16.54 -1.80
CA TYR A 155 0.64 15.31 -1.13
C TYR A 155 0.22 15.30 0.34
N LEU A 156 0.57 16.33 1.11
CA LEU A 156 0.25 16.41 2.54
C LEU A 156 -1.27 16.41 2.78
N SER A 157 -2.05 17.11 1.95
CA SER A 157 -3.51 17.10 2.02
C SER A 157 -4.07 15.69 1.77
N SER A 158 -3.56 14.99 0.75
CA SER A 158 -4.00 13.62 0.44
C SER A 158 -3.65 12.63 1.56
N LYS A 159 -2.47 12.77 2.17
CA LYS A 159 -2.02 11.89 3.25
C LYS A 159 -2.74 12.15 4.57
N ALA A 160 -3.10 13.41 4.86
CA ALA A 160 -3.96 13.75 5.99
C ALA A 160 -5.37 13.15 5.83
N GLY A 161 -5.95 13.24 4.62
CA GLY A 161 -7.21 12.58 4.29
C GLY A 161 -7.14 11.05 4.43
N LEU A 162 -6.04 10.44 4.00
CA LEU A 162 -5.82 9.00 4.13
C LEU A 162 -5.69 8.56 5.60
N ALA A 163 -5.04 9.37 6.44
CA ALA A 163 -4.92 9.08 7.88
C ALA A 163 -6.31 9.04 8.55
N GLU A 164 -7.17 10.01 8.26
CA GLU A 164 -8.53 10.03 8.81
C GLU A 164 -9.39 8.90 8.22
N LEU A 165 -9.28 8.62 6.91
CA LEU A 165 -9.97 7.48 6.29
C LEU A 165 -9.55 6.17 6.95
N SER A 166 -8.27 5.99 7.28
CA SER A 166 -7.76 4.79 7.95
C SER A 166 -8.42 4.58 9.32
N ARG A 167 -8.53 5.67 10.10
CA ARG A 167 -9.19 5.63 11.43
C ARG A 167 -10.65 5.21 11.33
N GLN A 168 -11.39 5.78 10.37
CA GLN A 168 -12.81 5.45 10.16
C GLN A 168 -12.98 4.02 9.62
N ALA A 169 -12.09 3.59 8.72
CA ALA A 169 -12.10 2.23 8.19
C ALA A 169 -11.78 1.19 9.29
N ASP A 170 -10.87 1.47 10.23
CA ASP A 170 -10.62 0.57 11.37
C ASP A 170 -11.85 0.44 12.27
N GLU A 171 -12.54 1.55 12.56
CA GLU A 171 -13.78 1.54 13.34
C GLU A 171 -14.87 0.68 12.68
N GLU A 172 -15.02 0.76 11.36
CA GLU A 172 -16.03 -0.01 10.59
C GLU A 172 -15.64 -1.48 10.44
N LEU A 173 -14.34 -1.79 10.20
CA LEU A 173 -13.90 -3.12 9.78
C LEU A 173 -13.42 -3.98 10.95
N SER A 174 -12.99 -3.41 12.08
CA SER A 174 -12.50 -4.19 13.23
C SER A 174 -13.53 -5.19 13.80
N PRO A 175 -14.86 -4.92 13.82
CA PRO A 175 -15.84 -5.94 14.22
C PRO A 175 -15.87 -7.18 13.31
N HIS A 176 -15.27 -7.10 12.12
CA HIS A 176 -15.17 -8.19 11.16
C HIS A 176 -13.81 -8.90 11.18
N GLY A 177 -12.96 -8.63 12.19
CA GLY A 177 -11.62 -9.21 12.30
C GLY A 177 -10.59 -8.58 11.37
N ILE A 178 -10.85 -7.38 10.86
CA ILE A 178 -9.95 -6.65 9.95
C ILE A 178 -9.42 -5.41 10.68
N ARG A 179 -8.10 -5.25 10.73
CA ARG A 179 -7.46 -4.08 11.34
C ARG A 179 -6.96 -3.13 10.25
N VAL A 180 -7.15 -1.84 10.47
CA VAL A 180 -6.67 -0.81 9.54
C VAL A 180 -5.77 0.18 10.26
N TYR A 181 -4.55 0.33 9.77
CA TYR A 181 -3.52 1.16 10.39
C TYR A 181 -3.09 2.30 9.46
N ALA A 182 -2.85 3.47 10.05
CA ALA A 182 -2.11 4.55 9.41
C ALA A 182 -0.66 4.52 9.91
N ILE A 183 0.29 4.24 9.02
CA ILE A 183 1.71 4.13 9.35
C ILE A 183 2.45 5.34 8.77
N GLU A 184 3.16 6.08 9.61
CA GLU A 184 3.96 7.21 9.13
C GLU A 184 5.12 6.73 8.24
N ASN A 185 5.30 7.42 7.11
CA ASN A 185 6.45 7.18 6.23
C ASN A 185 7.73 7.70 6.89
N SER A 186 8.40 6.85 7.62
CA SER A 186 9.63 7.14 8.37
C SER A 186 10.86 6.53 7.68
N VAL A 187 12.06 6.88 8.13
CA VAL A 187 13.30 6.24 7.69
C VAL A 187 13.35 4.76 8.08
N ASP A 188 12.60 4.36 9.12
CA ASP A 188 12.52 3.00 9.64
C ASP A 188 11.20 2.31 9.26
N ILE A 189 10.56 2.71 8.15
CA ILE A 189 9.22 2.26 7.72
C ILE A 189 9.08 0.72 7.73
N VAL A 190 10.11 -0.01 7.35
CA VAL A 190 10.10 -1.49 7.36
C VAL A 190 9.92 -2.01 8.78
N LYS A 191 10.66 -1.44 9.74
CA LYS A 191 10.54 -1.80 11.16
C LYS A 191 9.15 -1.45 11.70
N ASP A 192 8.64 -0.27 11.35
CA ASP A 192 7.35 0.20 11.82
C ASP A 192 6.21 -0.69 11.32
N VAL A 193 6.26 -1.09 10.05
CA VAL A 193 5.30 -2.04 9.45
C VAL A 193 5.38 -3.40 10.12
N ILE A 194 6.59 -3.97 10.28
CA ILE A 194 6.78 -5.27 10.93
C ILE A 194 6.28 -5.24 12.37
N SER A 195 6.63 -4.21 13.15
CA SER A 195 6.18 -4.06 14.54
C SER A 195 4.66 -3.95 14.65
N THR A 196 4.01 -3.26 13.72
CA THR A 196 2.55 -3.14 13.68
C THR A 196 1.90 -4.50 13.43
N LEU A 197 2.46 -5.30 12.53
CA LEU A 197 1.95 -6.64 12.22
C LEU A 197 2.23 -7.67 13.33
N GLU A 198 3.21 -7.44 14.22
CA GLU A 198 3.48 -8.32 15.37
C GLU A 198 2.48 -8.15 16.51
N VAL A 199 1.84 -7.00 16.62
CA VAL A 199 0.95 -6.61 17.72
C VAL A 199 -0.54 -6.82 17.38
N GLY A 200 -0.89 -6.81 16.11
CA GLY A 200 -2.26 -6.93 15.61
C GLY A 200 -2.61 -8.36 15.23
#